data_9884d7fa3c2cf3b9f9051951b8f198a5
#
_entry.id   9884d7fa3c2cf3b9f9051951b8f198a5
#
_cell.length_a   1.000
_cell.length_b   1.000
_cell.length_c   1.000
_cell.angle_alpha   90.00
_cell.angle_beta   90.00
_cell.angle_gamma   90.00
#
_symmetry.space_group_name_H-M   'P 1'
#
loop_
_entity.id
_entity.type
_entity.pdbx_description
1 polymer ?
#
loop_
_entity_poly.entity_id
_entity_poly.type
_entity_poly.pdbx_seq_one_letter_code
_entity_poly.pdbx_strand_id
1 'polypeptide(L)'
;LTTKWDKTFVKSTKVNHQKVTFQNRYGITLVGDLYTPKDMDKNKKYPALVVGPPFGGVKEQGAGIYAQTMAERGFVAMAFDPSFRGESGGEPRNMSTPDIYVEDFSAVVDYLGTRTYVDREKIGAIGICGSGGFAITAAQVDMRIKAVATASMYDISRVMRYGWMDSSTDESRNQMLTGLGEQRWKNFETGKTLGHDLFPK
;
A
#
# COMPACT_ATOMS: atom_id res chain seq x y z
N LEU A 1 -18.46 -0.02 -1.88
CA LEU A 1 -17.53 -1.15 -2.09
C LEU A 1 -18.25 -2.27 -2.85
N THR A 2 -17.57 -2.87 -3.84
CA THR A 2 -18.13 -4.01 -4.57
C THR A 2 -18.15 -5.27 -3.72
N THR A 3 -19.19 -6.10 -3.88
CA THR A 3 -19.26 -7.43 -3.28
C THR A 3 -18.87 -8.55 -4.25
N LYS A 4 -18.74 -8.22 -5.55
CA LYS A 4 -18.27 -9.16 -6.57
C LYS A 4 -16.76 -9.36 -6.44
N TRP A 5 -16.28 -10.54 -6.87
CA TRP A 5 -14.84 -10.77 -6.99
C TRP A 5 -14.30 -9.91 -8.15
N ASP A 6 -13.52 -8.89 -7.80
CA ASP A 6 -12.99 -7.86 -8.69
C ASP A 6 -11.47 -7.96 -8.87
N LYS A 7 -10.88 -9.09 -8.44
CA LYS A 7 -9.43 -9.30 -8.46
C LYS A 7 -8.96 -9.83 -9.82
N THR A 8 -7.72 -9.52 -10.16
CA THR A 8 -7.07 -10.00 -11.40
C THR A 8 -6.59 -11.46 -11.32
N PHE A 9 -6.90 -12.16 -10.24
CA PHE A 9 -6.51 -13.54 -9.97
C PHE A 9 -7.71 -14.37 -9.50
N VAL A 10 -7.58 -15.69 -9.59
CA VAL A 10 -8.64 -16.64 -9.22
C VAL A 10 -8.80 -16.67 -7.70
N LYS A 11 -10.04 -16.67 -7.25
CA LYS A 11 -10.38 -16.82 -5.83
C LYS A 11 -10.01 -18.22 -5.35
N SER A 12 -9.22 -18.29 -4.30
CA SER A 12 -8.87 -19.56 -3.66
C SER A 12 -10.04 -20.11 -2.82
N THR A 13 -10.22 -21.42 -2.87
CA THR A 13 -11.17 -22.13 -2.01
C THR A 13 -10.63 -22.41 -0.61
N LYS A 14 -9.32 -22.19 -0.38
CA LYS A 14 -8.61 -22.46 0.87
C LYS A 14 -8.58 -21.27 1.84
N VAL A 15 -9.11 -20.12 1.40
CA VAL A 15 -9.10 -18.88 2.21
C VAL A 15 -10.49 -18.27 2.29
N ASN A 16 -10.73 -17.54 3.39
CA ASN A 16 -11.82 -16.58 3.48
C ASN A 16 -11.31 -15.22 3.03
N HIS A 17 -12.17 -14.45 2.41
CA HIS A 17 -11.89 -13.08 1.99
C HIS A 17 -12.97 -12.15 2.48
N GLN A 18 -12.56 -10.99 3.01
CA GLN A 18 -13.45 -9.94 3.45
C GLN A 18 -12.85 -8.58 3.07
N LYS A 19 -13.62 -7.73 2.41
CA LYS A 19 -13.26 -6.32 2.22
C LYS A 19 -13.56 -5.57 3.50
N VAL A 20 -12.60 -4.78 3.99
CA VAL A 20 -12.67 -4.05 5.27
C VAL A 20 -12.30 -2.59 5.08
N THR A 21 -12.79 -1.74 5.98
CA THR A 21 -12.47 -0.32 6.04
C THR A 21 -11.96 0.04 7.43
N PHE A 22 -11.00 0.93 7.50
CA PHE A 22 -10.43 1.48 8.73
C PHE A 22 -9.84 2.86 8.42
N GLN A 23 -9.40 3.59 9.43
CA GLN A 23 -8.81 4.91 9.23
C GLN A 23 -7.34 4.91 9.63
N ASN A 24 -6.52 5.68 8.91
CA ASN A 24 -5.19 6.05 9.36
C ASN A 24 -5.27 7.24 10.36
N ARG A 25 -4.13 7.63 10.95
CA ARG A 25 -4.10 8.73 11.93
C ARG A 25 -4.49 10.10 11.36
N TYR A 26 -4.47 10.26 10.04
CA TYR A 26 -4.90 11.48 9.36
C TYR A 26 -6.42 11.50 9.07
N GLY A 27 -7.17 10.48 9.53
CA GLY A 27 -8.59 10.36 9.29
C GLY A 27 -8.95 9.94 7.86
N ILE A 28 -7.98 9.51 7.06
CA ILE A 28 -8.24 8.98 5.71
C ILE A 28 -8.75 7.55 5.86
N THR A 29 -9.92 7.29 5.28
CA THR A 29 -10.47 5.94 5.23
C THR A 29 -9.69 5.08 4.25
N LEU A 30 -9.11 4.00 4.73
CA LEU A 30 -8.43 2.98 3.95
C LEU A 30 -9.35 1.80 3.68
N VAL A 31 -9.16 1.17 2.53
CA VAL A 31 -9.87 -0.05 2.14
C VAL A 31 -8.86 -1.17 1.95
N GLY A 32 -9.12 -2.30 2.61
CA GLY A 32 -8.27 -3.48 2.53
C GLY A 32 -9.06 -4.73 2.19
N ASP A 33 -8.38 -5.68 1.57
CA ASP A 33 -8.82 -7.04 1.36
C ASP A 33 -8.13 -7.93 2.39
N LEU A 34 -8.89 -8.38 3.38
CA LEU A 34 -8.43 -9.29 4.43
C LEU A 34 -8.62 -10.73 3.97
N TYR A 35 -7.55 -11.49 3.99
CA TYR A 35 -7.51 -12.92 3.69
C TYR A 35 -7.14 -13.69 4.97
N THR A 36 -7.88 -14.73 5.26
CA THR A 36 -7.61 -15.62 6.39
C THR A 36 -7.67 -17.08 5.93
N PRO A 37 -6.90 -17.99 6.55
CA PRO A 37 -7.08 -19.42 6.29
C PRO A 37 -8.53 -19.83 6.48
N LYS A 38 -9.05 -20.72 5.65
CA LYS A 38 -10.47 -21.13 5.73
C LYS A 38 -10.80 -21.86 7.03
N ASP A 39 -9.89 -22.72 7.46
CA ASP A 39 -10.08 -23.60 8.60
C ASP A 39 -9.33 -23.07 9.84
N MET A 40 -9.56 -21.78 10.16
CA MET A 40 -8.95 -21.17 11.36
C MET A 40 -9.51 -21.79 12.63
N ASP A 41 -8.61 -22.24 13.50
CA ASP A 41 -8.94 -22.57 14.89
C ASP A 41 -9.15 -21.27 15.69
N LYS A 42 -10.35 -21.04 16.19
CA LYS A 42 -10.72 -19.83 16.95
C LYS A 42 -9.95 -19.68 18.27
N ASN A 43 -9.33 -20.75 18.77
CA ASN A 43 -8.54 -20.76 20.01
C ASN A 43 -7.06 -20.45 19.77
N LYS A 44 -6.63 -20.32 18.53
CA LYS A 44 -5.25 -20.02 18.17
C LYS A 44 -5.09 -18.59 17.70
N LYS A 45 -3.86 -18.08 17.85
CA LYS A 45 -3.42 -16.82 17.24
C LYS A 45 -2.52 -17.11 16.05
N TYR A 46 -2.68 -16.32 15.02
CA TYR A 46 -2.00 -16.46 13.75
C TYR A 46 -1.04 -15.32 13.49
N PRO A 47 0.11 -15.57 12.87
CA PRO A 47 0.96 -14.49 12.36
C PRO A 47 0.21 -13.70 11.31
N ALA A 48 0.49 -12.40 11.21
CA ALA A 48 -0.19 -11.53 10.26
C ALA A 48 0.78 -10.80 9.33
N LEU A 49 0.30 -10.46 8.13
CA LEU A 49 1.07 -9.76 7.10
C LEU A 49 0.29 -8.58 6.53
N VAL A 50 0.96 -7.45 6.46
CA VAL A 50 0.56 -6.26 5.70
C VAL A 50 1.17 -6.36 4.32
N VAL A 51 0.38 -6.25 3.26
CA VAL A 51 0.87 -6.37 1.87
C VAL A 51 0.57 -5.08 1.11
N GLY A 52 1.62 -4.31 0.83
CA GLY A 52 1.53 -3.06 0.06
C GLY A 52 1.69 -3.29 -1.45
N PRO A 53 0.85 -2.64 -2.28
CA PRO A 53 0.86 -2.78 -3.73
C PRO A 53 2.06 -2.08 -4.38
N PRO A 54 2.35 -2.37 -5.66
CA PRO A 54 3.25 -1.55 -6.47
C PRO A 54 2.85 -0.07 -6.46
N PHE A 55 3.82 0.83 -6.68
CA PHE A 55 3.54 2.26 -6.79
C PHE A 55 2.51 2.52 -7.91
N GLY A 56 1.39 3.13 -7.55
CA GLY A 56 0.25 3.30 -8.46
C GLY A 56 -0.66 2.07 -8.62
N GLY A 57 -0.31 0.93 -8.03
CA GLY A 57 -1.15 -0.26 -8.03
C GLY A 57 -2.24 -0.24 -6.96
N VAL A 58 -3.11 -1.24 -7.01
CA VAL A 58 -4.25 -1.42 -6.11
C VAL A 58 -4.27 -2.84 -5.53
N LYS A 59 -5.01 -3.03 -4.45
CA LYS A 59 -5.13 -4.30 -3.70
C LYS A 59 -5.67 -5.47 -4.52
N GLU A 60 -6.42 -5.19 -5.58
CA GLU A 60 -7.03 -6.20 -6.47
C GLU A 60 -6.01 -6.90 -7.38
N GLN A 61 -4.77 -6.42 -7.42
CA GLN A 61 -3.70 -6.88 -8.31
C GLN A 61 -2.63 -7.67 -7.53
N GLY A 62 -1.35 -7.34 -7.76
CA GLY A 62 -0.21 -8.04 -7.16
C GLY A 62 -0.26 -8.19 -5.64
N ALA A 63 -0.70 -7.15 -4.91
CA ALA A 63 -0.80 -7.24 -3.46
C ALA A 63 -1.82 -8.30 -3.01
N GLY A 64 -2.97 -8.37 -3.70
CA GLY A 64 -4.02 -9.32 -3.37
C GLY A 64 -3.61 -10.78 -3.58
N ILE A 65 -2.94 -11.11 -4.70
CA ILE A 65 -2.47 -12.49 -4.92
C ILE A 65 -1.41 -12.90 -3.89
N TYR A 66 -0.51 -11.97 -3.50
CA TYR A 66 0.44 -12.24 -2.42
C TYR A 66 -0.29 -12.50 -1.08
N ALA A 67 -1.25 -11.65 -0.72
CA ALA A 67 -2.02 -11.80 0.51
C ALA A 67 -2.82 -13.12 0.52
N GLN A 68 -3.49 -13.45 -0.58
CA GLN A 68 -4.20 -14.73 -0.72
C GLN A 68 -3.25 -15.92 -0.57
N THR A 69 -2.11 -15.91 -1.26
CA THR A 69 -1.12 -17.00 -1.21
C THR A 69 -0.54 -17.18 0.18
N MET A 70 -0.30 -16.10 0.91
CA MET A 70 0.18 -16.17 2.29
C MET A 70 -0.89 -16.67 3.25
N ALA A 71 -2.16 -16.35 3.01
CA ALA A 71 -3.26 -16.90 3.79
C ALA A 71 -3.43 -18.42 3.59
N GLU A 72 -3.19 -18.94 2.38
CA GLU A 72 -3.14 -20.39 2.13
C GLU A 72 -2.03 -21.09 2.92
N ARG A 73 -1.00 -20.34 3.32
CA ARG A 73 0.15 -20.81 4.11
C ARG A 73 -0.01 -20.60 5.62
N GLY A 74 -1.20 -20.18 6.06
CA GLY A 74 -1.53 -20.06 7.48
C GLY A 74 -1.34 -18.67 8.09
N PHE A 75 -1.13 -17.62 7.29
CA PHE A 75 -1.08 -16.24 7.76
C PHE A 75 -2.46 -15.59 7.70
N VAL A 76 -2.69 -14.60 8.55
CA VAL A 76 -3.72 -13.58 8.34
C VAL A 76 -3.07 -12.50 7.48
N ALA A 77 -3.55 -12.23 6.28
CA ALA A 77 -2.90 -11.30 5.38
C ALA A 77 -3.87 -10.23 4.88
N MET A 78 -3.42 -8.98 4.81
CA MET A 78 -4.20 -7.87 4.28
C MET A 78 -3.46 -7.17 3.16
N ALA A 79 -4.05 -7.16 1.97
CA ALA A 79 -3.70 -6.23 0.92
C ALA A 79 -4.56 -4.97 1.06
N PHE A 80 -3.99 -3.78 0.86
CA PHE A 80 -4.73 -2.53 1.02
C PHE A 80 -4.47 -1.58 -0.14
N ASP A 81 -5.40 -0.65 -0.36
CA ASP A 81 -5.17 0.51 -1.20
C ASP A 81 -4.53 1.61 -0.36
N PRO A 82 -3.40 2.18 -0.78
CA PRO A 82 -2.84 3.35 -0.12
C PRO A 82 -3.79 4.55 -0.18
N SER A 83 -3.63 5.48 0.75
CA SER A 83 -4.32 6.78 0.72
C SER A 83 -4.30 7.40 -0.67
N PHE A 84 -5.38 8.02 -1.09
CA PHE A 84 -5.58 8.67 -2.41
C PHE A 84 -5.71 7.71 -3.60
N ARG A 85 -5.68 6.39 -3.39
CA ARG A 85 -5.67 5.36 -4.44
C ARG A 85 -6.84 4.37 -4.29
N GLY A 86 -7.20 3.73 -5.40
CA GLY A 86 -8.19 2.67 -5.43
C GLY A 86 -9.50 3.07 -4.76
N GLU A 87 -9.99 2.22 -3.85
CA GLU A 87 -11.19 2.47 -3.04
C GLU A 87 -10.89 3.23 -1.74
N SER A 88 -9.62 3.45 -1.36
CA SER A 88 -9.25 4.28 -0.22
C SER A 88 -9.55 5.75 -0.50
N GLY A 89 -9.82 6.49 0.58
CA GLY A 89 -10.13 7.91 0.55
C GLY A 89 -8.91 8.80 0.35
N GLY A 90 -9.14 10.09 0.58
CA GLY A 90 -8.15 11.16 0.47
C GLY A 90 -8.29 11.95 -0.83
N GLU A 91 -8.07 13.26 -0.72
CA GLU A 91 -8.08 14.21 -1.83
C GLU A 91 -6.82 15.08 -1.80
N PRO A 92 -6.29 15.48 -2.95
CA PRO A 92 -6.71 15.13 -4.31
C PRO A 92 -6.38 13.65 -4.63
N ARG A 93 -7.19 13.04 -5.50
CA ARG A 93 -6.97 11.64 -5.93
C ARG A 93 -5.62 11.49 -6.66
N ASN A 94 -5.09 10.27 -6.60
CA ASN A 94 -3.82 9.89 -7.23
C ASN A 94 -2.58 10.66 -6.73
N MET A 95 -2.71 11.35 -5.61
CA MET A 95 -1.56 11.93 -4.93
C MET A 95 -0.68 10.81 -4.34
N SER A 96 0.60 11.08 -4.21
CA SER A 96 1.55 10.18 -3.56
C SER A 96 2.39 10.97 -2.57
N THR A 97 2.32 10.57 -1.29
CA THR A 97 3.14 11.13 -0.24
C THR A 97 3.80 10.00 0.54
N PRO A 98 5.14 9.93 0.57
CA PRO A 98 5.85 8.88 1.29
C PRO A 98 5.42 8.76 2.75
N ASP A 99 5.29 9.88 3.45
CA ASP A 99 4.93 9.92 4.87
C ASP A 99 3.56 9.29 5.15
N ILE A 100 2.56 9.63 4.31
CA ILE A 100 1.20 9.06 4.45
C ILE A 100 1.20 7.57 4.08
N TYR A 101 1.95 7.17 3.07
CA TYR A 101 2.04 5.77 2.68
C TYR A 101 2.75 4.91 3.74
N VAL A 102 3.75 5.45 4.43
CA VAL A 102 4.38 4.80 5.60
C VAL A 102 3.37 4.65 6.73
N GLU A 103 2.59 5.69 7.01
CA GLU A 103 1.52 5.64 8.01
C GLU A 103 0.42 4.63 7.65
N ASP A 104 0.07 4.49 6.37
CA ASP A 104 -0.92 3.50 5.93
C ASP A 104 -0.52 2.06 6.30
N PHE A 105 0.78 1.72 6.25
CA PHE A 105 1.28 0.44 6.76
C PHE A 105 1.00 0.29 8.26
N SER A 106 1.28 1.32 9.06
CA SER A 106 1.01 1.31 10.51
C SER A 106 -0.49 1.22 10.81
N ALA A 107 -1.33 1.88 10.03
CA ALA A 107 -2.79 1.78 10.16
C ALA A 107 -3.31 0.35 9.88
N VAL A 108 -2.72 -0.36 8.91
CA VAL A 108 -3.03 -1.78 8.70
C VAL A 108 -2.56 -2.63 9.88
N VAL A 109 -1.40 -2.33 10.47
CA VAL A 109 -0.91 -2.99 11.70
C VAL A 109 -1.88 -2.76 12.86
N ASP A 110 -2.40 -1.54 13.02
CA ASP A 110 -3.43 -1.22 14.03
C ASP A 110 -4.66 -2.11 13.84
N TYR A 111 -5.18 -2.16 12.61
CA TYR A 111 -6.33 -2.98 12.30
C TYR A 111 -6.07 -4.46 12.60
N LEU A 112 -4.99 -5.04 12.11
CA LEU A 112 -4.64 -6.45 12.32
C LEU A 112 -4.41 -6.76 13.81
N GLY A 113 -3.67 -5.91 14.52
CA GLY A 113 -3.34 -6.09 15.92
C GLY A 113 -4.54 -5.99 16.86
N THR A 114 -5.68 -5.45 16.41
CA THR A 114 -6.94 -5.43 17.17
C THR A 114 -7.80 -6.68 16.94
N ARG A 115 -7.41 -7.58 16.05
CA ARG A 115 -8.12 -8.84 15.83
C ARG A 115 -7.72 -9.87 16.90
N THR A 116 -8.71 -10.52 17.51
CA THR A 116 -8.49 -11.49 18.61
C THR A 116 -7.68 -12.71 18.18
N TYR A 117 -7.72 -13.04 16.89
CA TYR A 117 -7.02 -14.18 16.28
C TYR A 117 -5.63 -13.82 15.72
N VAL A 118 -5.14 -12.58 15.89
CA VAL A 118 -3.80 -12.18 15.45
C VAL A 118 -2.81 -12.22 16.61
N ASP A 119 -1.65 -12.81 16.35
CA ASP A 119 -0.49 -12.74 17.24
C ASP A 119 0.25 -11.41 17.01
N ARG A 120 0.13 -10.48 17.94
CA ARG A 120 0.75 -9.14 17.87
C ARG A 120 2.27 -9.19 17.81
N GLU A 121 2.89 -10.27 18.32
CA GLU A 121 4.34 -10.44 18.27
C GLU A 121 4.82 -11.04 16.95
N LYS A 122 3.91 -11.33 16.01
CA LYS A 122 4.22 -11.93 14.72
C LYS A 122 3.53 -11.20 13.56
N ILE A 123 3.66 -9.89 13.52
CA ILE A 123 3.18 -9.07 12.42
C ILE A 123 4.37 -8.69 11.52
N GLY A 124 4.26 -8.97 10.24
CA GLY A 124 5.25 -8.60 9.22
C GLY A 124 4.65 -7.77 8.11
N ALA A 125 5.51 -7.24 7.24
CA ALA A 125 5.12 -6.50 6.06
C ALA A 125 5.75 -7.08 4.79
N ILE A 126 4.99 -7.08 3.70
CA ILE A 126 5.48 -7.35 2.35
C ILE A 126 5.26 -6.10 1.51
N GLY A 127 6.34 -5.55 0.97
CA GLY A 127 6.27 -4.42 0.05
C GLY A 127 6.63 -4.83 -1.37
N ILE A 128 5.72 -4.59 -2.32
CA ILE A 128 5.94 -4.93 -3.72
C ILE A 128 6.34 -3.68 -4.48
N CYS A 129 7.41 -3.73 -5.27
CA CYS A 129 7.90 -2.63 -6.08
C CYS A 129 8.15 -1.38 -5.20
N GLY A 130 7.53 -0.25 -5.48
CA GLY A 130 7.67 0.97 -4.67
C GLY A 130 7.23 0.83 -3.21
N SER A 131 6.26 -0.02 -2.91
CA SER A 131 5.88 -0.29 -1.51
C SER A 131 6.97 -0.99 -0.70
N GLY A 132 7.99 -1.55 -1.34
CA GLY A 132 9.14 -2.11 -0.63
C GLY A 132 9.85 -1.05 0.22
N GLY A 133 10.09 0.14 -0.35
CA GLY A 133 10.66 1.27 0.38
C GLY A 133 9.78 1.74 1.53
N PHE A 134 8.48 1.85 1.31
CA PHE A 134 7.53 2.27 2.36
C PHE A 134 7.42 1.25 3.49
N ALA A 135 7.40 -0.05 3.17
CA ALA A 135 7.39 -1.11 4.17
C ALA A 135 8.65 -1.11 5.05
N ILE A 136 9.83 -0.92 4.44
CA ILE A 136 11.09 -0.79 5.18
C ILE A 136 11.05 0.45 6.08
N THR A 137 10.62 1.59 5.55
CA THR A 137 10.53 2.84 6.34
C THR A 137 9.52 2.70 7.48
N ALA A 138 8.38 2.05 7.25
CA ALA A 138 7.41 1.78 8.31
C ALA A 138 8.01 0.91 9.43
N ALA A 139 8.76 -0.14 9.08
CA ALA A 139 9.40 -1.01 10.06
C ALA A 139 10.53 -0.32 10.87
N GLN A 140 11.12 0.75 10.35
CA GLN A 140 12.11 1.54 11.09
C GLN A 140 11.48 2.38 12.21
N VAL A 141 10.22 2.76 12.08
CA VAL A 141 9.52 3.64 13.02
C VAL A 141 8.41 2.92 13.80
N ASP A 142 7.95 1.76 13.34
CA ASP A 142 6.90 0.95 13.96
C ASP A 142 7.45 -0.43 14.37
N MET A 143 7.88 -0.54 15.62
CA MET A 143 8.47 -1.77 16.19
C MET A 143 7.49 -2.95 16.28
N ARG A 144 6.21 -2.75 15.97
CA ARG A 144 5.22 -3.84 15.88
C ARG A 144 5.39 -4.65 14.60
N ILE A 145 6.05 -4.09 13.57
CA ILE A 145 6.45 -4.81 12.36
C ILE A 145 7.74 -5.57 12.66
N LYS A 146 7.64 -6.90 12.82
CA LYS A 146 8.75 -7.75 13.25
C LYS A 146 9.61 -8.29 12.11
N ALA A 147 9.08 -8.28 10.90
CA ALA A 147 9.79 -8.75 9.71
C ALA A 147 9.31 -8.01 8.46
N VAL A 148 10.23 -7.78 7.53
CA VAL A 148 9.91 -7.17 6.23
C VAL A 148 10.44 -8.06 5.12
N ALA A 149 9.62 -8.28 4.10
CA ALA A 149 10.04 -8.85 2.83
C ALA A 149 9.71 -7.88 1.69
N THR A 150 10.55 -7.82 0.67
CA THR A 150 10.33 -6.99 -0.50
C THR A 150 10.39 -7.82 -1.77
N ALA A 151 9.56 -7.48 -2.74
CA ALA A 151 9.55 -8.09 -4.05
C ALA A 151 9.77 -7.02 -5.12
N SER A 152 10.81 -7.18 -5.95
CA SER A 152 11.16 -6.25 -7.03
C SER A 152 11.24 -4.78 -6.56
N MET A 153 11.78 -4.56 -5.38
CA MET A 153 11.88 -3.24 -4.75
C MET A 153 12.85 -2.32 -5.51
N TYR A 154 12.51 -1.06 -5.55
CA TYR A 154 13.44 0.00 -5.92
C TYR A 154 13.23 1.25 -5.04
N ASP A 155 14.24 2.08 -4.98
CA ASP A 155 14.20 3.34 -4.23
C ASP A 155 13.48 4.41 -5.06
N ILE A 156 12.22 4.70 -4.69
CA ILE A 156 11.41 5.73 -5.36
C ILE A 156 12.07 7.11 -5.23
N SER A 157 12.69 7.43 -4.10
CA SER A 157 13.33 8.72 -3.89
C SER A 157 14.50 8.92 -4.86
N ARG A 158 15.28 7.87 -5.09
CA ARG A 158 16.37 7.87 -6.08
C ARG A 158 15.83 8.03 -7.50
N VAL A 159 14.78 7.27 -7.87
CA VAL A 159 14.16 7.39 -9.19
C VAL A 159 13.60 8.78 -9.44
N MET A 160 12.92 9.37 -8.46
CA MET A 160 12.39 10.74 -8.59
C MET A 160 13.50 11.80 -8.68
N ARG A 161 14.64 11.55 -8.06
CA ARG A 161 15.76 12.50 -8.07
C ARG A 161 16.65 12.36 -9.30
N TYR A 162 16.96 11.14 -9.68
CA TYR A 162 17.96 10.84 -10.70
C TYR A 162 17.39 10.21 -11.97
N GLY A 163 16.06 10.00 -12.03
CA GLY A 163 15.41 9.31 -13.14
C GLY A 163 15.60 7.79 -13.10
N TRP A 164 14.96 7.12 -14.03
CA TRP A 164 15.12 5.67 -14.19
C TRP A 164 16.57 5.34 -14.58
N MET A 165 17.21 4.43 -13.83
CA MET A 165 18.63 4.06 -14.03
C MET A 165 19.61 5.23 -13.92
N ASP A 166 19.28 6.24 -13.12
CA ASP A 166 20.07 7.46 -12.93
C ASP A 166 20.29 8.25 -14.24
N SER A 167 19.33 8.25 -15.13
CA SER A 167 19.41 8.86 -16.46
C SER A 167 19.16 10.38 -16.50
N SER A 168 18.71 10.98 -15.39
CA SER A 168 18.43 12.42 -15.33
C SER A 168 19.69 13.24 -15.07
N THR A 169 19.84 14.32 -15.82
CA THR A 169 20.88 15.32 -15.53
C THR A 169 20.36 16.36 -14.53
N ASP A 170 21.26 17.17 -13.94
CA ASP A 170 20.87 18.26 -13.07
C ASP A 170 20.02 19.30 -13.80
N GLU A 171 20.30 19.57 -15.08
CA GLU A 171 19.51 20.46 -15.92
C GLU A 171 18.09 19.95 -16.11
N SER A 172 17.92 18.66 -16.49
CA SER A 172 16.60 18.06 -16.69
C SER A 172 15.79 18.02 -15.39
N ARG A 173 16.44 17.75 -14.26
CA ARG A 173 15.80 17.80 -12.95
C ARG A 173 15.35 19.23 -12.59
N ASN A 174 16.21 20.25 -12.80
CA ASN A 174 15.85 21.63 -12.52
C ASN A 174 14.71 22.11 -13.40
N GLN A 175 14.69 21.75 -14.69
CA GLN A 175 13.57 22.03 -15.58
C GLN A 175 12.27 21.39 -15.10
N MET A 176 12.32 20.13 -14.67
CA MET A 176 11.16 19.45 -14.09
C MET A 176 10.65 20.16 -12.84
N LEU A 177 11.54 20.52 -11.90
CA LEU A 177 11.16 21.22 -10.66
C LEU A 177 10.56 22.60 -10.95
N THR A 178 11.12 23.34 -11.90
CA THR A 178 10.56 24.63 -12.36
C THR A 178 9.14 24.43 -12.93
N GLY A 179 8.96 23.44 -13.80
CA GLY A 179 7.65 23.14 -14.40
C GLY A 179 6.61 22.72 -13.34
N LEU A 180 7.02 21.97 -12.29
CA LEU A 180 6.15 21.63 -11.18
C LEU A 180 5.76 22.87 -10.37
N GLY A 181 6.66 23.83 -10.18
CA GLY A 181 6.38 25.13 -9.55
C GLY A 181 5.33 25.91 -10.31
N GLU A 182 5.49 26.07 -11.62
CA GLU A 182 4.52 26.73 -12.50
C GLU A 182 3.16 26.02 -12.47
N GLN A 183 3.15 24.70 -12.50
CA GLN A 183 1.91 23.93 -12.40
C GLN A 183 1.21 24.15 -11.05
N ARG A 184 1.97 24.30 -9.96
CA ARG A 184 1.40 24.57 -8.62
C ARG A 184 0.67 25.91 -8.60
N TRP A 185 1.20 26.96 -9.22
CA TRP A 185 0.50 28.23 -9.33
C TRP A 185 -0.80 28.11 -10.12
N LYS A 186 -0.78 27.44 -11.29
CA LYS A 186 -1.99 27.17 -12.07
C LYS A 186 -3.05 26.40 -11.29
N ASN A 187 -2.63 25.39 -10.52
CA ASN A 187 -3.54 24.63 -9.66
C ASN A 187 -4.21 25.53 -8.60
N PHE A 188 -3.43 26.42 -8.00
CA PHE A 188 -3.93 27.37 -7.00
C PHE A 188 -4.91 28.37 -7.62
N GLU A 189 -4.57 28.97 -8.76
CA GLU A 189 -5.41 29.95 -9.47
C GLU A 189 -6.74 29.34 -9.95
N THR A 190 -6.71 28.09 -10.39
CA THR A 190 -7.89 27.43 -10.98
C THR A 190 -8.70 26.63 -9.96
N GLY A 191 -8.18 26.40 -8.77
CA GLY A 191 -8.76 25.48 -7.76
C GLY A 191 -8.79 24.01 -8.22
N LYS A 192 -8.06 23.65 -9.28
CA LYS A 192 -7.99 22.30 -9.84
C LYS A 192 -6.59 21.73 -9.68
N THR A 193 -6.50 20.58 -9.05
CA THR A 193 -5.24 19.83 -9.01
C THR A 193 -5.15 18.95 -10.25
N LEU A 194 -4.17 19.23 -11.11
CA LEU A 194 -3.84 18.33 -12.22
C LEU A 194 -2.96 17.22 -11.64
N GLY A 195 -3.51 16.00 -11.59
CA GLY A 195 -2.72 14.80 -11.33
C GLY A 195 -1.97 14.41 -12.61
N HIS A 196 -0.69 14.11 -12.49
CA HIS A 196 0.01 13.42 -13.57
C HIS A 196 -0.27 11.93 -13.45
N ASP A 197 -0.93 11.35 -14.44
CA ASP A 197 -0.93 9.91 -14.61
C ASP A 197 0.51 9.48 -14.94
N LEU A 198 1.13 8.76 -14.02
CA LEU A 198 2.49 8.22 -14.21
C LEU A 198 2.55 7.19 -15.35
N PHE A 199 1.39 6.70 -15.79
CA PHE A 199 1.27 5.78 -16.90
C PHE A 199 0.26 6.35 -17.91
N PRO A 200 0.67 6.58 -19.17
CA PRO A 200 -0.28 6.95 -20.21
C PRO A 200 -1.34 5.84 -20.35
N LYS A 201 -2.58 6.28 -20.60
CA LYS A 201 -3.70 5.36 -20.86
C LYS A 201 -3.48 4.59 -22.16
#